data_ebbd2923ae983db1bfee4933a18a4457
#
_entry.id   ebbd2923ae983db1bfee4933a18a4457
#
_cell.length_a   1.000
_cell.length_b   1.000
_cell.length_c   1.000
_cell.angle_alpha   90.00
_cell.angle_beta   90.00
_cell.angle_gamma   90.00
#
_symmetry.space_group_name_H-M   'P 1'
#
loop_
_entity.id
_entity.type
_entity.pdbx_description
1 polymer ?
#
loop_
_entity_poly.entity_id
_entity_poly.type
_entity_poly.pdbx_seq_one_letter_code
_entity_poly.pdbx_strand_id
1 'polypeptide(L)'
;MLNNREWELINFAKGEKNAFIGDDCAVWSEKSLVVTTDHFCENVHFDLSFMPAEAVGWRLMAANASDVISMGSRPTHYLLNIAIPDGGFENAKKMIEGIHNFAEKYGIALLGGDTTAAEKFTLGVTMFGEKPERPLLRSAARPGDIVCLAAETGLSLCGYKALKKGIDGFEKSKERFLYPDPFLHVPNNINKLNAAIDISDSLLSELRLLCALSGVSIEIDAGKIPVNREVALGSELFSIPLFNLLFGSGEEFILLFTADHRPDNAFEIGKVTDKPGRQLEIIYENRVVSADSIKLFSHFG
;
A
#
# COMPACT_ATOMS: atom_id res chain seq x y z
N MET A 1 3.48 -7.51 -17.97
CA MET A 1 3.45 -6.10 -18.40
C MET A 1 2.30 -5.42 -17.72
N LEU A 2 2.54 -4.26 -17.12
CA LEU A 2 1.52 -3.40 -16.54
C LEU A 2 0.69 -2.79 -17.67
N ASN A 3 -0.26 -3.54 -18.18
CA ASN A 3 -1.02 -3.16 -19.38
C ASN A 3 -2.50 -3.09 -18.99
N ASN A 4 -2.82 -2.14 -18.10
CA ASN A 4 -4.20 -1.80 -17.79
C ASN A 4 -4.50 -0.35 -18.19
N ARG A 5 -5.76 0.01 -18.23
CA ARG A 5 -6.24 1.36 -18.61
C ARG A 5 -5.70 2.46 -17.69
N GLU A 6 -5.39 2.13 -16.46
CA GLU A 6 -4.80 3.05 -15.48
C GLU A 6 -3.40 3.48 -15.91
N TRP A 7 -2.52 2.53 -16.25
CA TRP A 7 -1.19 2.85 -16.76
C TRP A 7 -1.21 3.62 -18.08
N GLU A 8 -2.21 3.39 -18.95
CA GLU A 8 -2.42 4.19 -20.16
C GLU A 8 -2.68 5.66 -19.80
N LEU A 9 -3.57 5.93 -18.83
CA LEU A 9 -3.86 7.28 -18.35
C LEU A 9 -2.66 7.93 -17.64
N ILE A 10 -1.95 7.18 -16.81
CA ILE A 10 -0.74 7.66 -16.12
C ILE A 10 0.33 8.06 -17.15
N ASN A 11 0.58 7.22 -18.15
CA ASN A 11 1.55 7.52 -19.19
C ASN A 11 1.12 8.73 -20.05
N PHE A 12 -0.18 8.86 -20.33
CA PHE A 12 -0.71 10.03 -21.03
C PHE A 12 -0.52 11.31 -20.21
N ALA A 13 -0.83 11.29 -18.91
CA ALA A 13 -0.63 12.42 -18.01
C ALA A 13 0.85 12.77 -17.82
N LYS A 14 1.72 11.76 -17.75
CA LYS A 14 3.17 11.93 -17.63
C LYS A 14 3.73 12.71 -18.81
N GLY A 15 3.27 12.45 -20.03
CA GLY A 15 3.83 13.03 -21.24
C GLY A 15 5.32 12.71 -21.43
N GLU A 16 5.98 13.43 -22.33
CA GLU A 16 7.39 13.16 -22.66
C GLU A 16 8.41 13.78 -21.68
N LYS A 17 8.00 14.77 -20.88
CA LYS A 17 8.92 15.63 -20.11
C LYS A 17 8.77 15.53 -18.57
N ASN A 18 7.77 14.81 -18.07
CA ASN A 18 7.53 14.74 -16.64
C ASN A 18 8.42 13.70 -15.99
N ALA A 19 9.36 14.14 -15.15
CA ALA A 19 10.29 13.30 -14.43
C ALA A 19 9.81 12.91 -13.02
N PHE A 20 8.63 13.41 -12.57
CA PHE A 20 8.17 13.20 -11.19
C PHE A 20 7.33 11.93 -11.01
N ILE A 21 6.72 11.41 -12.08
CA ILE A 21 5.81 10.26 -12.01
C ILE A 21 6.60 8.96 -12.20
N GLY A 22 6.46 8.02 -11.26
CA GLY A 22 7.03 6.68 -11.39
C GLY A 22 7.39 5.98 -10.08
N ASP A 23 7.35 6.68 -8.96
CA ASP A 23 7.50 6.16 -7.60
C ASP A 23 6.25 6.43 -6.75
N ASP A 24 6.25 6.00 -5.48
CA ASP A 24 5.14 6.22 -4.54
C ASP A 24 4.87 7.71 -4.33
N CYS A 25 5.93 8.53 -4.29
CA CYS A 25 5.79 9.99 -4.25
C CYS A 25 6.57 10.66 -5.38
N ALA A 26 6.12 11.85 -5.76
CA ALA A 26 6.93 12.78 -6.52
C ALA A 26 8.06 13.35 -5.63
N VAL A 27 9.32 13.30 -6.10
CA VAL A 27 10.48 13.89 -5.41
C VAL A 27 10.72 15.30 -5.94
N TRP A 28 10.32 16.32 -5.16
CA TRP A 28 10.52 17.73 -5.54
C TRP A 28 11.79 18.30 -4.90
N SER A 29 12.92 18.00 -5.52
CA SER A 29 14.26 18.28 -4.96
C SER A 29 14.51 19.76 -4.67
N GLU A 30 14.06 20.68 -5.53
CA GLU A 30 14.24 22.14 -5.34
C GLU A 30 13.46 22.68 -4.13
N LYS A 31 12.45 21.97 -3.66
CA LYS A 31 11.66 22.32 -2.48
C LYS A 31 11.98 21.46 -1.26
N SER A 32 12.86 20.46 -1.42
CA SER A 32 13.18 19.49 -0.37
C SER A 32 11.95 18.73 0.14
N LEU A 33 11.03 18.37 -0.76
CA LEU A 33 9.77 17.70 -0.46
C LEU A 33 9.63 16.39 -1.24
N VAL A 34 8.88 15.46 -0.66
CA VAL A 34 8.16 14.41 -1.37
C VAL A 34 6.66 14.70 -1.28
N VAL A 35 5.90 14.36 -2.33
CA VAL A 35 4.47 14.68 -2.42
C VAL A 35 3.74 13.51 -3.07
N THR A 36 2.65 13.08 -2.43
CA THR A 36 1.72 12.09 -2.98
C THR A 36 0.28 12.56 -2.88
N THR A 37 -0.63 11.87 -3.55
CA THR A 37 -2.07 12.09 -3.44
C THR A 37 -2.85 10.82 -3.71
N ASP A 38 -3.78 10.49 -2.79
CA ASP A 38 -4.75 9.43 -2.93
C ASP A 38 -6.18 9.96 -2.85
N HIS A 39 -7.08 9.23 -3.48
CA HIS A 39 -8.47 9.59 -3.57
C HIS A 39 -9.38 8.40 -3.30
N PHE A 40 -10.27 8.51 -2.31
CA PHE A 40 -11.24 7.49 -1.94
C PHE A 40 -12.64 7.84 -2.45
N CYS A 41 -13.29 6.87 -3.10
CA CYS A 41 -14.65 6.98 -3.59
C CYS A 41 -15.55 5.97 -2.89
N GLU A 42 -16.74 6.39 -2.47
CA GLU A 42 -17.76 5.52 -1.90
C GLU A 42 -18.19 4.42 -2.88
N ASN A 43 -18.36 3.21 -2.37
CA ASN A 43 -18.63 1.97 -3.11
C ASN A 43 -17.49 1.47 -4.02
N VAL A 44 -16.31 2.10 -3.94
CA VAL A 44 -15.07 1.62 -4.56
C VAL A 44 -14.05 1.27 -3.46
N HIS A 45 -13.65 2.27 -2.68
CA HIS A 45 -12.65 2.13 -1.62
C HIS A 45 -13.25 1.91 -0.23
N PHE A 46 -14.52 2.28 -0.03
CA PHE A 46 -15.24 2.09 1.22
C PHE A 46 -16.75 1.92 1.00
N ASP A 47 -17.40 1.27 1.97
CA ASP A 47 -18.84 1.04 1.99
C ASP A 47 -19.35 1.27 3.43
N LEU A 48 -20.12 2.36 3.61
CA LEU A 48 -20.63 2.77 4.91
C LEU A 48 -21.67 1.80 5.50
N SER A 49 -22.11 0.79 4.75
CA SER A 49 -23.02 -0.24 5.27
C SER A 49 -22.36 -1.16 6.30
N PHE A 50 -21.01 -1.28 6.27
CA PHE A 50 -20.25 -2.10 7.22
C PHE A 50 -18.97 -1.44 7.75
N MET A 51 -18.58 -0.29 7.18
CA MET A 51 -17.40 0.45 7.63
C MET A 51 -17.81 1.69 8.44
N PRO A 52 -17.27 1.91 9.64
CA PRO A 52 -17.39 3.18 10.35
C PRO A 52 -16.84 4.34 9.54
N ALA A 53 -17.56 5.46 9.49
CA ALA A 53 -17.11 6.63 8.74
C ALA A 53 -15.73 7.17 9.21
N GLU A 54 -15.45 7.08 10.51
CA GLU A 54 -14.16 7.43 11.10
C GLU A 54 -13.02 6.59 10.50
N ALA A 55 -13.24 5.27 10.33
CA ALA A 55 -12.25 4.38 9.74
C ALA A 55 -11.92 4.76 8.28
N VAL A 56 -12.87 5.32 7.53
CA VAL A 56 -12.62 5.80 6.16
C VAL A 56 -11.58 6.92 6.16
N GLY A 57 -11.74 7.91 7.06
CA GLY A 57 -10.78 9.01 7.20
C GLY A 57 -9.39 8.54 7.63
N TRP A 58 -9.34 7.64 8.62
CA TRP A 58 -8.09 7.03 9.07
C TRP A 58 -7.35 6.32 7.93
N ARG A 59 -8.06 5.47 7.16
CA ARG A 59 -7.49 4.71 6.04
C ARG A 59 -6.94 5.60 4.94
N LEU A 60 -7.64 6.69 4.59
CA LEU A 60 -7.17 7.65 3.59
C LEU A 60 -5.84 8.30 4.01
N MET A 61 -5.72 8.65 5.29
CA MET A 61 -4.47 9.17 5.84
C MET A 61 -3.37 8.12 5.86
N ALA A 62 -3.70 6.87 6.19
CA ALA A 62 -2.75 5.76 6.21
C ALA A 62 -2.22 5.43 4.80
N ALA A 63 -3.06 5.44 3.77
CA ALA A 63 -2.65 5.23 2.38
C ALA A 63 -1.60 6.26 1.97
N ASN A 64 -1.91 7.54 2.11
CA ASN A 64 -0.96 8.61 1.77
C ASN A 64 0.32 8.58 2.63
N ALA A 65 0.20 8.25 3.93
CA ALA A 65 1.36 8.15 4.81
C ALA A 65 2.26 6.97 4.41
N SER A 66 1.67 5.86 3.95
CA SER A 66 2.38 4.69 3.45
C SER A 66 3.28 5.03 2.27
N ASP A 67 2.77 5.78 1.29
CA ASP A 67 3.54 6.29 0.15
C ASP A 67 4.74 7.14 0.61
N VAL A 68 4.50 8.08 1.52
CA VAL A 68 5.59 8.95 2.02
C VAL A 68 6.65 8.13 2.75
N ILE A 69 6.24 7.16 3.58
CA ILE A 69 7.15 6.29 4.34
C ILE A 69 7.94 5.39 3.39
N SER A 70 7.34 4.87 2.32
CA SER A 70 8.02 4.02 1.34
C SER A 70 9.19 4.73 0.66
N MET A 71 9.12 6.07 0.54
CA MET A 71 10.24 6.89 0.04
C MET A 71 11.36 7.11 1.08
N GLY A 72 11.27 6.52 2.27
CA GLY A 72 12.18 6.77 3.38
C GLY A 72 11.97 8.14 4.03
N SER A 73 10.81 8.73 3.84
CA SER A 73 10.43 10.07 4.31
C SER A 73 9.49 10.00 5.51
N ARG A 74 9.25 11.16 6.14
CA ARG A 74 8.26 11.35 7.20
C ARG A 74 7.18 12.31 6.73
N PRO A 75 5.90 11.93 6.82
CA PRO A 75 4.79 12.85 6.57
C PRO A 75 4.82 14.05 7.53
N THR A 76 4.53 15.24 7.01
CA THR A 76 4.56 16.47 7.79
C THR A 76 3.28 17.30 7.68
N HIS A 77 2.72 17.38 6.47
CA HIS A 77 1.55 18.22 6.20
C HIS A 77 0.62 17.51 5.21
N TYR A 78 -0.64 17.96 5.18
CA TYR A 78 -1.60 17.51 4.18
C TYR A 78 -2.62 18.58 3.78
N LEU A 79 -3.21 18.41 2.60
CA LEU A 79 -4.42 19.08 2.12
C LEU A 79 -5.55 18.06 2.04
N LEU A 80 -6.78 18.48 2.37
CA LEU A 80 -7.96 17.63 2.33
C LEU A 80 -9.00 18.19 1.36
N ASN A 81 -9.45 17.37 0.42
CA ASN A 81 -10.61 17.65 -0.41
C ASN A 81 -11.73 16.66 -0.07
N ILE A 82 -12.96 17.15 0.12
CA ILE A 82 -14.11 16.32 0.43
C ILE A 82 -15.33 16.76 -0.36
N ALA A 83 -15.98 15.80 -1.01
CA ALA A 83 -17.28 16.00 -1.66
C ALA A 83 -18.33 15.19 -0.90
N ILE A 84 -19.46 15.84 -0.56
CA ILE A 84 -20.43 15.36 0.41
C ILE A 84 -21.80 15.22 -0.26
N PRO A 85 -22.46 14.04 -0.18
CA PRO A 85 -23.83 13.87 -0.66
C PRO A 85 -24.85 14.52 0.27
N ASP A 86 -26.04 14.78 -0.28
CA ASP A 86 -27.16 15.25 0.53
C ASP A 86 -27.41 14.35 1.76
N GLY A 87 -27.57 14.97 2.93
CA GLY A 87 -27.72 14.24 4.20
C GLY A 87 -26.42 13.61 4.76
N GLY A 88 -25.30 13.74 4.06
CA GLY A 88 -24.01 13.10 4.42
C GLY A 88 -23.19 13.83 5.50
N PHE A 89 -23.64 15.00 5.99
CA PHE A 89 -22.82 15.89 6.82
C PHE A 89 -22.30 15.26 8.12
N GLU A 90 -23.09 14.44 8.80
CA GLU A 90 -22.66 13.76 10.04
C GLU A 90 -21.60 12.67 9.77
N ASN A 91 -21.71 11.95 8.67
CA ASN A 91 -20.68 11.01 8.25
C ASN A 91 -19.40 11.76 7.82
N ALA A 92 -19.52 12.89 7.13
CA ALA A 92 -18.36 13.73 6.79
C ALA A 92 -17.60 14.17 8.03
N LYS A 93 -18.27 14.61 9.09
CA LYS A 93 -17.64 14.95 10.37
C LYS A 93 -16.86 13.78 10.95
N LYS A 94 -17.45 12.59 11.00
CA LYS A 94 -16.81 11.38 11.50
C LYS A 94 -15.59 10.99 10.64
N MET A 95 -15.66 11.14 9.32
CA MET A 95 -14.51 10.93 8.44
C MET A 95 -13.38 11.90 8.77
N ILE A 96 -13.71 13.18 8.97
CA ILE A 96 -12.73 14.20 9.37
C ILE A 96 -12.17 13.92 10.78
N GLU A 97 -12.96 13.41 11.72
CA GLU A 97 -12.48 12.94 13.03
C GLU A 97 -11.42 11.84 12.87
N GLY A 98 -11.65 10.85 12.01
CA GLY A 98 -10.67 9.81 11.69
C GLY A 98 -9.38 10.36 11.09
N ILE A 99 -9.49 11.34 10.19
CA ILE A 99 -8.34 12.07 9.63
C ILE A 99 -7.57 12.79 10.73
N HIS A 100 -8.27 13.53 11.60
CA HIS A 100 -7.66 14.27 12.71
C HIS A 100 -6.97 13.34 13.71
N ASN A 101 -7.62 12.24 14.10
CA ASN A 101 -7.04 11.26 15.03
C ASN A 101 -5.74 10.66 14.49
N PHE A 102 -5.67 10.35 13.18
CA PHE A 102 -4.45 9.91 12.55
C PHE A 102 -3.39 11.03 12.53
N ALA A 103 -3.77 12.22 12.09
CA ALA A 103 -2.87 13.37 11.97
C ALA A 103 -2.27 13.77 13.33
N GLU A 104 -3.09 13.81 14.39
CA GLU A 104 -2.64 14.08 15.76
C GLU A 104 -1.67 13.03 16.28
N LYS A 105 -1.99 11.73 16.08
CA LYS A 105 -1.14 10.62 16.50
C LYS A 105 0.28 10.73 15.92
N TYR A 106 0.42 11.20 14.67
CA TYR A 106 1.70 11.24 13.97
C TYR A 106 2.29 12.63 13.77
N GLY A 107 1.63 13.66 14.27
CA GLY A 107 2.12 15.04 14.20
C GLY A 107 2.10 15.61 12.77
N ILE A 108 1.05 15.30 11.99
CA ILE A 108 0.87 15.74 10.59
C ILE A 108 -0.11 16.93 10.57
N ALA A 109 0.29 18.08 10.03
CA ALA A 109 -0.50 19.29 10.08
C ALA A 109 -1.39 19.50 8.85
N LEU A 110 -2.65 19.88 9.06
CA LEU A 110 -3.56 20.32 7.98
C LEU A 110 -3.17 21.72 7.49
N LEU A 111 -2.94 21.88 6.19
CA LEU A 111 -2.67 23.16 5.54
C LEU A 111 -3.94 23.86 5.02
N GLY A 112 -4.97 23.09 4.68
CA GLY A 112 -6.21 23.57 4.10
C GLY A 112 -6.86 22.52 3.23
N GLY A 113 -7.75 22.94 2.32
CA GLY A 113 -8.43 22.02 1.43
C GLY A 113 -9.66 22.64 0.78
N ASP A 114 -10.53 21.81 0.25
CA ASP A 114 -11.78 22.22 -0.40
C ASP A 114 -12.94 21.31 0.00
N THR A 115 -14.15 21.87 0.00
CA THR A 115 -15.37 21.16 0.32
C THR A 115 -16.44 21.47 -0.72
N THR A 116 -17.04 20.43 -1.30
CA THR A 116 -18.08 20.57 -2.33
C THR A 116 -19.22 19.58 -2.13
N ALA A 117 -20.31 19.75 -2.88
CA ALA A 117 -21.40 18.79 -2.92
C ALA A 117 -21.16 17.76 -4.05
N ALA A 118 -21.64 16.51 -3.86
CA ALA A 118 -21.62 15.45 -4.87
C ALA A 118 -22.77 14.47 -4.65
N GLU A 119 -22.94 13.51 -5.55
CA GLU A 119 -23.95 12.43 -5.40
C GLU A 119 -23.48 11.35 -4.39
N LYS A 120 -22.17 11.17 -4.21
CA LYS A 120 -21.52 10.21 -3.33
C LYS A 120 -20.35 10.86 -2.62
N PHE A 121 -19.96 10.28 -1.49
CA PHE A 121 -18.72 10.71 -0.84
C PHE A 121 -17.51 10.45 -1.73
N THR A 122 -16.68 11.47 -1.87
CA THR A 122 -15.31 11.33 -2.33
C THR A 122 -14.39 12.15 -1.43
N LEU A 123 -13.24 11.58 -1.08
CA LEU A 123 -12.25 12.23 -0.25
C LEU A 123 -10.88 12.11 -0.93
N GLY A 124 -10.13 13.19 -0.95
CA GLY A 124 -8.77 13.23 -1.46
C GLY A 124 -7.84 13.86 -0.43
N VAL A 125 -6.69 13.24 -0.22
CA VAL A 125 -5.61 13.82 0.56
C VAL A 125 -4.40 14.01 -0.34
N THR A 126 -3.79 15.19 -0.31
CA THR A 126 -2.44 15.41 -0.83
C THR A 126 -1.52 15.54 0.35
N MET A 127 -0.55 14.65 0.47
CA MET A 127 0.37 14.60 1.60
C MET A 127 1.78 15.01 1.21
N PHE A 128 2.43 15.72 2.12
CA PHE A 128 3.79 16.22 1.98
C PHE A 128 4.69 15.57 3.02
N GLY A 129 5.89 15.18 2.59
CA GLY A 129 6.95 14.69 3.47
C GLY A 129 8.25 15.46 3.24
N GLU A 130 9.15 15.42 4.21
CA GLU A 130 10.51 15.93 4.05
C GLU A 130 11.30 15.01 3.12
N LYS A 131 11.92 15.58 2.09
CA LYS A 131 12.78 14.81 1.19
C LYS A 131 13.97 14.23 1.96
N PRO A 132 14.14 12.92 2.06
CA PRO A 132 15.32 12.33 2.67
C PRO A 132 16.57 12.62 1.83
N GLU A 133 17.73 12.50 2.43
CA GLU A 133 19.01 12.67 1.71
C GLU A 133 19.09 11.73 0.49
N ARG A 134 18.67 10.48 0.66
CA ARG A 134 18.52 9.48 -0.39
C ARG A 134 17.09 8.93 -0.37
N PRO A 135 16.21 9.39 -1.26
CA PRO A 135 14.89 8.78 -1.43
C PRO A 135 15.00 7.30 -1.81
N LEU A 136 14.18 6.46 -1.22
CA LEU A 136 14.03 5.07 -1.63
C LEU A 136 13.16 5.04 -2.89
N LEU A 137 13.69 4.44 -3.95
CA LEU A 137 13.00 4.38 -5.24
C LEU A 137 12.64 2.93 -5.55
N ARG A 138 11.51 2.73 -6.20
CA ARG A 138 11.09 1.43 -6.74
C ARG A 138 12.09 0.86 -7.75
N SER A 139 12.89 1.72 -8.36
CA SER A 139 13.88 1.37 -9.41
C SER A 139 15.28 1.08 -8.86
N ALA A 140 15.47 1.01 -7.54
CA ALA A 140 16.81 0.94 -6.94
C ALA A 140 17.20 -0.44 -6.42
N ALA A 141 16.41 -1.49 -6.63
CA ALA A 141 16.77 -2.86 -6.27
C ALA A 141 17.95 -3.39 -7.10
N ARG A 142 18.84 -4.15 -6.48
CA ARG A 142 20.09 -4.61 -7.07
C ARG A 142 20.25 -6.12 -6.95
N PRO A 143 20.86 -6.80 -7.94
CA PRO A 143 21.24 -8.20 -7.78
C PRO A 143 22.08 -8.40 -6.51
N GLY A 144 21.73 -9.42 -5.73
CA GLY A 144 22.34 -9.71 -4.43
C GLY A 144 21.58 -9.16 -3.22
N ASP A 145 20.65 -8.22 -3.42
CA ASP A 145 19.76 -7.77 -2.35
C ASP A 145 18.87 -8.92 -1.88
N ILE A 146 18.56 -8.93 -0.58
CA ILE A 146 17.44 -9.70 -0.04
C ILE A 146 16.13 -8.93 -0.25
N VAL A 147 15.01 -9.64 -0.37
CA VAL A 147 13.66 -9.08 -0.45
C VAL A 147 12.96 -9.32 0.87
N CYS A 148 12.43 -8.27 1.47
CA CYS A 148 11.82 -8.30 2.80
C CYS A 148 10.42 -7.69 2.83
N LEU A 149 9.59 -8.23 3.74
CA LEU A 149 8.33 -7.62 4.19
C LEU A 149 8.52 -7.01 5.58
N ALA A 150 7.95 -5.84 5.80
CA ALA A 150 7.92 -5.21 7.11
C ALA A 150 6.95 -5.89 8.09
N ALA A 151 5.89 -6.51 7.60
CA ALA A 151 4.90 -7.24 8.40
C ALA A 151 4.22 -8.37 7.61
N GLU A 152 3.28 -9.07 8.26
CA GLU A 152 2.43 -10.10 7.65
C GLU A 152 1.47 -9.51 6.62
N THR A 153 1.17 -10.24 5.54
CA THR A 153 0.18 -9.92 4.50
C THR A 153 -1.07 -10.78 4.62
N GLY A 154 -2.15 -10.39 3.93
CA GLY A 154 -3.41 -11.13 3.89
C GLY A 154 -4.41 -10.70 4.96
N LEU A 155 -4.00 -9.89 5.94
CA LEU A 155 -4.86 -9.45 7.02
C LEU A 155 -5.93 -8.46 6.54
N SER A 156 -5.59 -7.52 5.66
CA SER A 156 -6.56 -6.53 5.14
C SER A 156 -7.72 -7.21 4.43
N LEU A 157 -7.46 -8.12 3.49
CA LEU A 157 -8.50 -8.84 2.76
C LEU A 157 -9.35 -9.74 3.68
N CYS A 158 -8.74 -10.39 4.67
CA CYS A 158 -9.48 -11.16 5.68
C CYS A 158 -10.40 -10.27 6.51
N GLY A 159 -9.93 -9.11 6.95
CA GLY A 159 -10.71 -8.13 7.70
C GLY A 159 -11.90 -7.62 6.90
N TYR A 160 -11.67 -7.23 5.65
CA TYR A 160 -12.74 -6.86 4.72
C TYR A 160 -13.81 -7.94 4.60
N LYS A 161 -13.40 -9.21 4.39
CA LYS A 161 -14.35 -10.34 4.25
C LYS A 161 -15.13 -10.61 5.53
N ALA A 162 -14.47 -10.53 6.69
CA ALA A 162 -15.12 -10.73 7.98
C ALA A 162 -16.15 -9.63 8.27
N LEU A 163 -15.79 -8.36 8.08
CA LEU A 163 -16.70 -7.22 8.24
C LEU A 163 -17.90 -7.29 7.31
N LYS A 164 -17.66 -7.48 6.01
CA LYS A 164 -18.72 -7.53 5.00
C LYS A 164 -19.73 -8.67 5.23
N LYS A 165 -19.28 -9.77 5.84
CA LYS A 165 -20.14 -10.92 6.16
C LYS A 165 -20.67 -10.90 7.59
N GLY A 166 -20.33 -9.91 8.42
CA GLY A 166 -20.72 -9.83 9.82
C GLY A 166 -20.21 -11.01 10.66
N ILE A 167 -19.00 -11.50 10.39
CA ILE A 167 -18.39 -12.64 11.09
C ILE A 167 -17.64 -12.14 12.32
N ASP A 168 -17.90 -12.71 13.47
CA ASP A 168 -17.15 -12.45 14.70
C ASP A 168 -15.75 -13.07 14.66
N GLY A 169 -14.85 -12.55 15.51
CA GLY A 169 -13.44 -12.89 15.44
C GLY A 169 -12.74 -12.09 14.33
N PHE A 170 -11.51 -12.46 13.99
CA PHE A 170 -10.68 -11.72 13.04
C PHE A 170 -10.35 -10.29 13.49
N GLU A 171 -10.16 -10.07 14.79
CA GLU A 171 -9.94 -8.73 15.36
C GLU A 171 -8.71 -8.06 14.76
N LYS A 172 -7.59 -8.79 14.65
CA LYS A 172 -6.35 -8.28 14.04
C LYS A 172 -6.53 -7.94 12.56
N SER A 173 -7.27 -8.76 11.83
CA SER A 173 -7.59 -8.55 10.42
C SER A 173 -8.53 -7.35 10.24
N LYS A 174 -9.57 -7.24 11.06
CA LYS A 174 -10.49 -6.09 11.05
C LYS A 174 -9.77 -4.80 11.41
N GLU A 175 -8.89 -4.83 12.42
CA GLU A 175 -8.06 -3.69 12.79
C GLU A 175 -7.13 -3.27 11.65
N ARG A 176 -6.43 -4.23 11.01
CA ARG A 176 -5.57 -3.96 9.84
C ARG A 176 -6.36 -3.33 8.71
N PHE A 177 -7.58 -3.80 8.44
CA PHE A 177 -8.42 -3.25 7.39
C PHE A 177 -9.00 -1.88 7.75
N LEU A 178 -9.52 -1.67 8.96
CA LEU A 178 -10.19 -0.43 9.35
C LEU A 178 -9.21 0.69 9.77
N TYR A 179 -8.15 0.32 10.46
CA TYR A 179 -7.19 1.24 11.07
C TYR A 179 -5.74 0.84 10.77
N PRO A 180 -5.37 0.71 9.48
CA PRO A 180 -3.99 0.38 9.13
C PRO A 180 -3.01 1.40 9.70
N ASP A 181 -1.84 0.91 10.12
CA ASP A 181 -0.80 1.74 10.70
C ASP A 181 0.54 1.54 9.97
N PRO A 182 0.84 2.37 8.97
CA PRO A 182 2.05 2.24 8.17
C PRO A 182 3.34 2.54 8.96
N PHE A 183 3.25 3.21 10.12
CA PHE A 183 4.40 3.50 10.97
C PHE A 183 4.82 2.33 11.88
N LEU A 184 3.90 1.42 12.17
CA LEU A 184 4.09 0.40 13.21
C LEU A 184 5.25 -0.56 12.92
N HIS A 185 5.52 -0.84 11.64
CA HIS A 185 6.49 -1.84 11.21
C HIS A 185 7.65 -1.25 10.40
N VAL A 186 7.83 0.07 10.43
CA VAL A 186 8.94 0.71 9.70
C VAL A 186 10.28 0.24 10.28
N PRO A 187 11.21 -0.26 9.44
CA PRO A 187 12.53 -0.65 9.91
C PRO A 187 13.30 0.53 10.52
N ASN A 188 13.93 0.31 11.68
CA ASN A 188 14.71 1.36 12.38
C ASN A 188 15.80 2.00 11.50
N ASN A 189 16.30 1.26 10.51
CA ASN A 189 17.34 1.70 9.58
C ASN A 189 16.80 1.89 8.17
N ILE A 190 15.61 2.50 8.03
CA ILE A 190 14.96 2.70 6.73
C ILE A 190 15.89 3.37 5.70
N ASN A 191 16.76 4.28 6.13
CA ASN A 191 17.74 4.96 5.28
C ASN A 191 18.84 4.03 4.72
N LYS A 192 18.96 2.80 5.19
CA LYS A 192 19.90 1.78 4.70
C LYS A 192 19.27 0.78 3.73
N LEU A 193 17.97 0.89 3.48
CA LEU A 193 17.30 0.07 2.48
C LEU A 193 17.75 0.49 1.08
N ASN A 194 17.67 -0.41 0.10
CA ASN A 194 18.04 -0.10 -1.28
C ASN A 194 16.85 0.39 -2.10
N ALA A 195 15.80 -0.40 -2.22
CA ALA A 195 14.53 -0.03 -2.83
C ALA A 195 13.38 -0.30 -1.86
N ALA A 196 12.31 0.46 -1.97
CA ALA A 196 11.08 0.21 -1.22
C ALA A 196 9.85 0.60 -2.04
N ILE A 197 8.73 0.00 -1.67
CA ILE A 197 7.37 0.27 -2.16
C ILE A 197 6.41 -0.13 -1.04
N ASP A 198 5.30 0.55 -0.89
CA ASP A 198 4.24 0.08 -0.01
C ASP A 198 3.35 -0.97 -0.69
N ILE A 199 2.63 -1.77 0.08
CA ILE A 199 1.67 -2.74 -0.46
C ILE A 199 0.28 -2.11 -0.44
N SER A 200 -0.07 -1.46 -1.54
CA SER A 200 -1.37 -0.86 -1.79
C SER A 200 -2.28 -1.75 -2.64
N ASP A 201 -1.83 -2.20 -3.79
CA ASP A 201 -2.61 -3.09 -4.67
C ASP A 201 -2.54 -4.56 -4.24
N SER A 202 -1.32 -5.08 -4.10
CA SER A 202 -1.05 -6.44 -3.60
C SER A 202 0.44 -6.74 -3.58
N LEU A 203 0.87 -7.69 -2.76
CA LEU A 203 2.26 -8.14 -2.75
C LEU A 203 2.74 -8.58 -4.16
N LEU A 204 1.88 -9.27 -4.92
CA LEU A 204 2.24 -9.72 -6.27
C LEU A 204 2.45 -8.54 -7.24
N SER A 205 1.58 -7.54 -7.19
CA SER A 205 1.68 -6.35 -8.04
C SER A 205 2.98 -5.59 -7.76
N GLU A 206 3.27 -5.37 -6.48
CA GLU A 206 4.44 -4.60 -6.06
C GLU A 206 5.76 -5.32 -6.34
N LEU A 207 5.81 -6.65 -6.21
CA LEU A 207 6.95 -7.45 -6.65
C LEU A 207 7.20 -7.34 -8.15
N ARG A 208 6.14 -7.36 -8.97
CA ARG A 208 6.24 -7.17 -10.43
C ARG A 208 6.73 -5.76 -10.78
N LEU A 209 6.27 -4.75 -10.06
CA LEU A 209 6.73 -3.36 -10.22
C LEU A 209 8.21 -3.22 -9.90
N LEU A 210 8.67 -3.75 -8.77
CA LEU A 210 10.09 -3.75 -8.41
C LEU A 210 10.97 -4.44 -9.48
N CYS A 211 10.54 -5.61 -9.99
CA CYS A 211 11.25 -6.29 -11.08
C CYS A 211 11.34 -5.40 -12.33
N ALA A 212 10.21 -4.83 -12.74
CA ALA A 212 10.11 -4.07 -13.97
C ALA A 212 10.90 -2.76 -13.92
N LEU A 213 10.75 -1.99 -12.84
CA LEU A 213 11.34 -0.66 -12.69
C LEU A 213 12.83 -0.72 -12.35
N SER A 214 13.27 -1.70 -11.54
CA SER A 214 14.69 -1.91 -11.25
C SER A 214 15.44 -2.65 -12.36
N GLY A 215 14.72 -3.28 -13.29
CA GLY A 215 15.36 -4.04 -14.38
C GLY A 215 16.02 -5.34 -13.93
N VAL A 216 15.56 -5.94 -12.83
CA VAL A 216 16.10 -7.14 -12.19
C VAL A 216 15.11 -8.30 -12.22
N SER A 217 15.54 -9.49 -11.82
CA SER A 217 14.66 -10.61 -11.48
C SER A 217 14.57 -10.80 -9.97
N ILE A 218 13.42 -11.26 -9.50
CA ILE A 218 13.17 -11.52 -8.08
C ILE A 218 12.72 -12.98 -7.91
N GLU A 219 13.28 -13.65 -6.91
CA GLU A 219 12.97 -15.00 -6.51
C GLU A 219 12.40 -14.98 -5.10
N ILE A 220 11.13 -15.38 -4.94
CA ILE A 220 10.42 -15.38 -3.65
C ILE A 220 10.25 -16.83 -3.18
N ASP A 221 10.65 -17.10 -1.96
CA ASP A 221 10.31 -18.32 -1.23
C ASP A 221 8.98 -18.11 -0.50
N ALA A 222 7.89 -18.59 -1.06
CA ALA A 222 6.56 -18.43 -0.48
C ALA A 222 6.42 -19.11 0.89
N GLY A 223 7.25 -20.08 1.21
CA GLY A 223 7.29 -20.72 2.52
C GLY A 223 7.86 -19.83 3.62
N LYS A 224 8.56 -18.76 3.26
CA LYS A 224 9.09 -17.75 4.20
C LYS A 224 8.14 -16.59 4.49
N ILE A 225 7.04 -16.46 3.73
CA ILE A 225 6.04 -15.43 4.00
C ILE A 225 5.35 -15.76 5.32
N PRO A 226 5.34 -14.82 6.29
CA PRO A 226 4.71 -15.09 7.59
C PRO A 226 3.19 -15.20 7.41
N VAL A 227 2.61 -16.29 7.92
CA VAL A 227 1.17 -16.55 7.85
C VAL A 227 0.55 -16.30 9.21
N ASN A 228 -0.29 -15.26 9.30
CA ASN A 228 -1.07 -15.02 10.51
C ASN A 228 -2.15 -16.09 10.68
N ARG A 229 -2.45 -16.46 11.94
CA ARG A 229 -3.49 -17.43 12.26
C ARG A 229 -4.86 -17.07 11.67
N GLU A 230 -5.23 -15.80 11.71
CA GLU A 230 -6.51 -15.34 11.15
C GLU A 230 -6.53 -15.47 9.62
N VAL A 231 -5.38 -15.27 8.93
CA VAL A 231 -5.26 -15.47 7.49
C VAL A 231 -5.41 -16.95 7.14
N ALA A 232 -4.79 -17.86 7.89
CA ALA A 232 -4.96 -19.29 7.72
C ALA A 232 -6.43 -19.74 7.90
N LEU A 233 -7.07 -19.30 8.98
CA LEU A 233 -8.51 -19.56 9.23
C LEU A 233 -9.39 -18.92 8.16
N GLY A 234 -9.06 -17.72 7.71
CA GLY A 234 -9.78 -17.01 6.65
C GLY A 234 -9.72 -17.73 5.31
N SER A 235 -8.60 -18.37 4.99
CA SER A 235 -8.45 -19.19 3.79
C SER A 235 -9.51 -20.31 3.75
N GLU A 236 -9.70 -21.02 4.85
CA GLU A 236 -10.69 -22.08 4.96
C GLU A 236 -12.12 -21.52 4.97
N LEU A 237 -12.40 -20.57 5.86
CA LEU A 237 -13.75 -20.03 6.10
C LEU A 237 -14.32 -19.29 4.89
N PHE A 238 -13.50 -18.52 4.19
CA PHE A 238 -13.92 -17.76 3.02
C PHE A 238 -13.75 -18.53 1.71
N SER A 239 -13.18 -19.75 1.74
CA SER A 239 -12.86 -20.56 0.57
C SER A 239 -11.99 -19.80 -0.44
N ILE A 240 -10.99 -19.06 0.08
CA ILE A 240 -9.99 -18.33 -0.70
C ILE A 240 -8.66 -19.05 -0.55
N PRO A 241 -8.00 -19.50 -1.65
CA PRO A 241 -6.68 -20.11 -1.53
C PRO A 241 -5.70 -19.24 -0.75
N LEU A 242 -4.91 -19.84 0.14
CA LEU A 242 -3.96 -19.11 1.00
C LEU A 242 -3.05 -18.18 0.21
N PHE A 243 -2.54 -18.63 -0.94
CA PHE A 243 -1.73 -17.79 -1.82
C PHE A 243 -2.46 -16.55 -2.33
N ASN A 244 -3.76 -16.63 -2.56
CA ASN A 244 -4.55 -15.48 -2.98
C ASN A 244 -4.71 -14.46 -1.83
N LEU A 245 -4.72 -14.92 -0.58
CA LEU A 245 -4.69 -14.01 0.57
C LEU A 245 -3.31 -13.37 0.73
N LEU A 246 -2.24 -14.16 0.69
CA LEU A 246 -0.88 -13.66 0.93
C LEU A 246 -0.36 -12.74 -0.17
N PHE A 247 -0.60 -13.08 -1.43
CA PHE A 247 -0.07 -12.34 -2.57
C PHE A 247 -1.06 -11.38 -3.20
N GLY A 248 -2.37 -11.59 -3.01
CA GLY A 248 -3.44 -10.82 -3.64
C GLY A 248 -4.19 -9.87 -2.72
N SER A 249 -3.83 -9.79 -1.43
CA SER A 249 -4.40 -8.80 -0.52
C SER A 249 -3.82 -7.43 -0.79
N GLY A 250 -4.69 -6.47 -1.11
CA GLY A 250 -4.35 -5.06 -1.20
C GLY A 250 -4.62 -4.30 0.10
N GLU A 251 -4.28 -3.00 0.08
CA GLU A 251 -4.47 -2.06 1.18
C GLU A 251 -3.88 -2.55 2.52
N GLU A 252 -2.74 -3.25 2.44
CA GLU A 252 -1.98 -3.67 3.63
C GLU A 252 -1.19 -2.50 4.22
N PHE A 253 -0.79 -1.53 3.39
CA PHE A 253 -0.04 -0.33 3.75
C PHE A 253 1.19 -0.63 4.62
N ILE A 254 1.92 -1.66 4.24
CA ILE A 254 3.20 -2.06 4.82
C ILE A 254 4.29 -2.02 3.77
N LEU A 255 5.54 -1.94 4.19
CA LEU A 255 6.66 -1.89 3.25
C LEU A 255 7.03 -3.28 2.73
N LEU A 256 7.19 -3.36 1.39
CA LEU A 256 8.00 -4.32 0.67
C LEU A 256 9.30 -3.61 0.30
N PHE A 257 10.45 -4.19 0.60
CA PHE A 257 11.72 -3.53 0.35
C PHE A 257 12.87 -4.49 0.04
N THR A 258 13.96 -3.95 -0.49
CA THR A 258 15.22 -4.67 -0.69
C THR A 258 16.34 -4.05 0.14
N ALA A 259 17.28 -4.87 0.59
CA ALA A 259 18.42 -4.46 1.39
C ALA A 259 19.59 -5.43 1.25
N ASP A 260 20.81 -4.97 1.62
CA ASP A 260 22.00 -5.84 1.71
C ASP A 260 21.89 -6.85 2.86
N HIS A 261 21.21 -6.47 3.96
CA HIS A 261 21.03 -7.28 5.15
C HIS A 261 19.63 -7.09 5.72
N ARG A 262 19.07 -8.16 6.29
CA ARG A 262 17.74 -8.13 6.91
C ARG A 262 17.74 -7.25 8.18
N PRO A 263 16.86 -6.23 8.25
CA PRO A 263 16.58 -5.54 9.51
C PRO A 263 15.94 -6.48 10.55
N ASP A 264 16.16 -6.20 11.84
CA ASP A 264 15.72 -7.07 12.94
C ASP A 264 14.20 -7.35 12.95
N ASN A 265 13.40 -6.37 12.54
CA ASN A 265 11.93 -6.43 12.57
C ASN A 265 11.30 -6.76 11.22
N ALA A 266 12.03 -7.39 10.28
CA ALA A 266 11.54 -7.69 8.95
C ALA A 266 11.60 -9.18 8.63
N PHE A 267 10.78 -9.62 7.70
CA PHE A 267 10.73 -10.99 7.20
C PHE A 267 11.42 -11.07 5.85
N GLU A 268 12.57 -11.76 5.78
CA GLU A 268 13.20 -12.09 4.51
C GLU A 268 12.37 -13.13 3.77
N ILE A 269 11.86 -12.75 2.61
CA ILE A 269 10.98 -13.62 1.80
C ILE A 269 11.61 -14.04 0.47
N GLY A 270 12.76 -13.47 0.09
CA GLY A 270 13.38 -13.78 -1.19
C GLY A 270 14.66 -13.01 -1.43
N LYS A 271 15.07 -12.99 -2.68
CA LYS A 271 16.30 -12.31 -3.13
C LYS A 271 16.15 -11.73 -4.54
N VAL A 272 16.92 -10.69 -4.81
CA VAL A 272 17.08 -10.10 -6.13
C VAL A 272 18.19 -10.82 -6.86
N THR A 273 17.97 -11.17 -8.13
CA THR A 273 18.93 -11.90 -8.97
C THR A 273 19.19 -11.16 -10.28
N ASP A 274 20.29 -11.52 -10.93
CA ASP A 274 20.72 -11.02 -12.25
C ASP A 274 20.21 -11.89 -13.41
N LYS A 275 19.28 -12.84 -13.14
CA LYS A 275 18.69 -13.68 -14.19
C LYS A 275 18.13 -12.81 -15.31
N PRO A 276 18.39 -13.13 -16.59
CA PRO A 276 17.87 -12.35 -17.71
C PRO A 276 16.34 -12.46 -17.79
N GLY A 277 15.68 -11.35 -18.22
CA GLY A 277 14.25 -11.37 -18.54
C GLY A 277 13.36 -10.66 -17.52
N ARG A 278 13.89 -10.08 -16.43
CA ARG A 278 13.12 -9.34 -15.42
C ARG A 278 11.93 -10.15 -14.91
N GLN A 279 12.19 -11.36 -14.43
CA GLN A 279 11.19 -12.35 -14.07
C GLN A 279 10.95 -12.37 -12.56
N LEU A 280 9.69 -12.47 -12.18
CA LEU A 280 9.29 -12.84 -10.84
C LEU A 280 9.06 -14.35 -10.78
N GLU A 281 9.85 -15.06 -9.98
CA GLU A 281 9.67 -16.47 -9.69
C GLU A 281 9.17 -16.63 -8.25
N ILE A 282 8.05 -17.32 -8.08
CA ILE A 282 7.52 -17.70 -6.76
C ILE A 282 7.78 -19.18 -6.57
N ILE A 283 8.50 -19.55 -5.52
CA ILE A 283 8.88 -20.91 -5.21
C ILE A 283 8.17 -21.35 -3.94
N TYR A 284 7.54 -22.51 -3.97
CA TYR A 284 6.96 -23.15 -2.80
C TYR A 284 7.26 -24.66 -2.84
N GLU A 285 7.80 -25.21 -1.74
CA GLU A 285 8.21 -26.63 -1.65
C GLU A 285 9.09 -27.06 -2.83
N ASN A 286 10.06 -26.24 -3.21
CA ASN A 286 10.97 -26.44 -4.36
C ASN A 286 10.29 -26.52 -5.73
N ARG A 287 9.07 -25.99 -5.88
CA ARG A 287 8.35 -25.92 -7.16
C ARG A 287 8.02 -24.47 -7.49
N VAL A 288 8.12 -24.12 -8.76
CA VAL A 288 7.68 -22.80 -9.23
C VAL A 288 6.15 -22.77 -9.26
N VAL A 289 5.58 -21.79 -8.58
CA VAL A 289 4.13 -21.53 -8.54
C VAL A 289 3.80 -20.50 -9.60
N SER A 290 2.80 -20.75 -10.44
CA SER A 290 2.36 -19.78 -11.43
C SER A 290 1.69 -18.58 -10.76
N ALA A 291 2.26 -17.41 -10.98
CA ALA A 291 1.70 -16.14 -10.51
C ALA A 291 0.34 -15.81 -11.18
N ASP A 292 0.02 -16.40 -12.32
CA ASP A 292 -1.24 -16.18 -13.04
C ASP A 292 -2.44 -16.88 -12.38
N SER A 293 -2.18 -17.81 -11.47
CA SER A 293 -3.23 -18.44 -10.65
C SER A 293 -3.75 -17.57 -9.52
N ILE A 294 -3.04 -16.47 -9.19
CA ILE A 294 -3.36 -15.55 -8.09
C ILE A 294 -4.31 -14.47 -8.60
N LYS A 295 -5.48 -14.36 -7.97
CA LYS A 295 -6.46 -13.34 -8.31
C LYS A 295 -6.06 -12.00 -7.68
N LEU A 296 -5.98 -10.97 -8.50
CA LEU A 296 -5.72 -9.60 -8.10
C LEU A 296 -6.99 -8.75 -8.18
N PHE A 297 -7.02 -7.68 -7.39
CA PHE A 297 -8.00 -6.61 -7.58
C PHE A 297 -7.65 -5.78 -8.82
N SER A 298 -8.64 -5.23 -9.49
CA SER A 298 -8.46 -4.28 -10.59
C SER A 298 -9.56 -3.24 -10.57
N HIS A 299 -9.21 -1.95 -10.67
CA HIS A 299 -10.16 -0.85 -10.76
C HIS A 299 -10.94 -0.81 -12.08
N PHE A 300 -10.37 -1.33 -13.15
CA PHE A 300 -10.91 -1.18 -14.51
C PHE A 300 -11.25 -2.52 -15.20
N GLY A 301 -11.27 -3.63 -14.48
CA GLY A 301 -11.67 -4.95 -14.98
C GLY A 301 -10.59 -5.66 -15.77
#